data_399c0ff427e9273378716ac3df6a2a03
#
_entry.id   399c0ff427e9273378716ac3df6a2a03
#
_cell.length_a   1.000
_cell.length_b   1.000
_cell.length_c   1.000
_cell.angle_alpha   90.00
_cell.angle_beta   90.00
_cell.angle_gamma   90.00
#
_symmetry.space_group_name_H-M   'P 1'
#
loop_
_entity.id
_entity.type
_entity.pdbx_description
1 polymer ?
#
loop_
_entity_poly.entity_id
_entity_poly.type
_entity_poly.pdbx_seq_one_letter_code
_entity_poly.pdbx_strand_id
1 'polypeptide(L)'
;MINPQRRFRAGAGGATLLFALSFVHPFGNPRRVGGAPGPLLAGAQIPDPLWVLVERKCGNCHSERVEWPFYANFAPVSWLIERDVMEARSHMNLS
;
A
#
# COMPACT_ATOMS: atom_id res chain seq x y z
N MET A 1 -15.07 36.68 -4.70
CA MET A 1 -15.69 35.45 -4.12
C MET A 1 -15.90 34.42 -5.20
N ILE A 2 -15.57 33.18 -4.93
CA ILE A 2 -15.78 32.09 -5.88
C ILE A 2 -17.23 31.65 -5.79
N ASN A 3 -17.92 31.52 -6.94
CA ASN A 3 -19.29 31.02 -7.02
C ASN A 3 -19.36 29.59 -6.46
N PRO A 4 -20.33 29.26 -5.59
CA PRO A 4 -20.48 27.91 -5.02
C PRO A 4 -20.64 26.81 -6.07
N GLN A 5 -21.32 27.09 -7.19
CA GLN A 5 -21.41 26.13 -8.31
C GLN A 5 -20.06 25.87 -8.97
N ARG A 6 -19.20 26.87 -9.07
CA ARG A 6 -17.86 26.72 -9.61
C ARG A 6 -16.98 25.90 -8.68
N ARG A 7 -17.11 26.11 -7.37
CA ARG A 7 -16.42 25.31 -6.35
C ARG A 7 -16.85 23.84 -6.40
N PHE A 8 -18.15 23.59 -6.52
CA PHE A 8 -18.69 22.25 -6.63
C PHE A 8 -18.17 21.52 -7.89
N ARG A 9 -18.22 22.19 -9.04
CA ARG A 9 -17.69 21.62 -10.29
C ARG A 9 -16.19 21.35 -10.24
N ALA A 10 -15.43 22.26 -9.64
CA ALA A 10 -13.99 22.07 -9.46
C ALA A 10 -13.69 20.89 -8.52
N GLY A 11 -14.45 20.77 -7.41
CA GLY A 11 -14.31 19.66 -6.47
C GLY A 11 -14.71 18.31 -7.09
N ALA A 12 -15.80 18.27 -7.85
CA ALA A 12 -16.24 17.07 -8.55
C ALA A 12 -15.23 16.64 -9.63
N GLY A 13 -14.68 17.59 -10.39
CA GLY A 13 -13.63 17.33 -11.38
C GLY A 13 -12.35 16.81 -10.75
N GLY A 14 -11.93 17.39 -9.62
CA GLY A 14 -10.78 16.94 -8.85
C GLY A 14 -10.96 15.54 -8.28
N ALA A 15 -12.12 15.24 -7.71
CA ALA A 15 -12.44 13.91 -7.20
C ALA A 15 -12.45 12.86 -8.32
N THR A 16 -13.02 13.17 -9.47
CA THR A 16 -13.03 12.29 -10.64
C THR A 16 -11.60 12.03 -11.14
N LEU A 17 -10.77 13.06 -11.19
CA LEU A 17 -9.37 12.92 -11.60
C LEU A 17 -8.60 12.02 -10.63
N LEU A 18 -8.73 12.22 -9.33
CA LEU A 18 -8.07 11.38 -8.33
C LEU A 18 -8.55 9.93 -8.39
N PHE A 19 -9.84 9.72 -8.62
CA PHE A 19 -10.38 8.37 -8.82
C PHE A 19 -9.75 7.71 -10.05
N ALA A 20 -9.67 8.40 -11.19
CA ALA A 20 -9.04 7.87 -12.40
C ALA A 20 -7.55 7.59 -12.18
N LEU A 21 -6.82 8.49 -11.49
CA LEU A 21 -5.41 8.31 -11.16
C LEU A 21 -5.15 7.16 -10.19
N SER A 22 -6.16 6.71 -9.47
CA SER A 22 -6.06 5.54 -8.57
C SER A 22 -5.80 4.23 -9.32
N PHE A 23 -6.06 4.17 -10.61
CA PHE A 23 -5.74 3.01 -11.48
C PHE A 23 -4.33 3.05 -12.05
N VAL A 24 -3.60 4.13 -11.85
CA VAL A 24 -2.20 4.28 -12.26
C VAL A 24 -1.29 4.01 -11.08
N HIS A 25 -0.17 3.35 -11.32
CA HIS A 25 0.79 2.95 -10.29
C HIS A 25 2.20 3.46 -10.65
N PRO A 26 2.49 4.78 -10.46
CA PRO A 26 3.74 5.38 -10.92
C PRO A 26 4.98 4.86 -10.19
N PHE A 27 4.83 4.34 -8.98
CA PHE A 27 5.92 3.79 -8.18
C PHE A 27 5.92 2.25 -8.13
N GLY A 28 5.14 1.61 -8.97
CA GLY A 28 4.94 0.17 -8.99
C GLY A 28 3.64 -0.27 -8.32
N ASN A 29 3.24 -1.50 -8.61
CA ASN A 29 2.04 -2.10 -8.03
C ASN A 29 2.42 -3.36 -7.24
N PRO A 30 2.66 -3.25 -5.94
CA PRO A 30 3.10 -4.38 -5.12
C PRO A 30 2.04 -5.48 -4.97
N ARG A 31 0.80 -5.23 -5.37
CA ARG A 31 -0.27 -6.24 -5.41
C ARG A 31 -0.11 -7.22 -6.58
N ARG A 32 0.55 -6.77 -7.65
CA ARG A 32 0.76 -7.56 -8.88
C ARG A 32 2.19 -8.05 -9.04
N VAL A 33 3.13 -7.35 -8.42
CA VAL A 33 4.56 -7.64 -8.50
C VAL A 33 4.99 -8.27 -7.19
N GLY A 34 5.46 -9.47 -7.25
CA GLY A 34 5.92 -10.21 -6.08
C GLY A 34 5.65 -11.71 -6.23
N GLY A 35 6.15 -12.46 -5.29
CA GLY A 35 5.93 -13.90 -5.21
C GLY A 35 4.57 -14.27 -4.61
N ALA A 36 4.28 -15.55 -4.59
CA ALA A 36 3.14 -16.07 -3.84
C ALA A 36 3.33 -15.79 -2.35
N PRO A 37 2.24 -15.42 -1.61
CA PRO A 37 2.36 -15.22 -0.18
C PRO A 37 2.75 -16.50 0.51
N GLY A 38 3.96 -16.50 1.08
CA GLY A 38 4.47 -17.59 1.89
C GLY A 38 4.44 -17.27 3.38
N PRO A 39 4.76 -18.22 4.25
CA PRO A 39 4.89 -17.94 5.68
C PRO A 39 6.06 -16.98 5.91
N LEU A 40 5.84 -16.01 6.81
CA LEU A 40 6.90 -15.10 7.21
C LEU A 40 8.05 -15.89 7.87
N LEU A 41 9.28 -15.54 7.50
CA LEU A 41 10.48 -16.12 8.08
C LEU A 41 10.44 -17.67 8.09
N ALA A 42 10.07 -18.27 6.96
CA ALA A 42 9.95 -19.72 6.83
C ALA A 42 11.23 -20.42 7.28
N GLY A 43 11.08 -21.42 8.17
CA GLY A 43 12.20 -22.16 8.71
C GLY A 43 12.95 -21.49 9.86
N ALA A 44 12.62 -20.26 10.23
CA ALA A 44 13.21 -19.60 11.38
C ALA A 44 12.57 -20.08 12.69
N GLN A 45 13.38 -20.37 13.69
CA GLN A 45 12.92 -20.73 15.02
C GLN A 45 12.85 -19.45 15.88
N ILE A 46 11.66 -18.88 15.95
CA ILE A 46 11.43 -17.62 16.66
C ILE A 46 10.38 -17.85 17.74
N PRO A 47 10.60 -17.37 18.99
CA PRO A 47 9.60 -17.44 20.06
C PRO A 47 8.29 -16.75 19.63
N ASP A 48 7.14 -17.32 20.01
CA ASP A 48 5.81 -16.82 19.62
C ASP A 48 5.60 -15.33 19.90
N PRO A 49 5.99 -14.75 21.06
CA PRO A 49 5.82 -13.32 21.29
C PRO A 49 6.57 -12.44 20.27
N LEU A 50 7.76 -12.86 19.89
CA LEU A 50 8.56 -12.15 18.88
C LEU A 50 7.96 -12.30 17.49
N TRP A 51 7.47 -13.48 17.16
CA TRP A 51 6.76 -13.76 15.92
C TRP A 51 5.58 -12.80 15.71
N VAL A 52 4.71 -12.68 16.71
CA VAL A 52 3.55 -11.80 16.66
C VAL A 52 3.97 -10.33 16.47
N LEU A 53 5.07 -9.93 17.12
CA LEU A 53 5.60 -8.59 16.97
C LEU A 53 6.08 -8.33 15.53
N VAL A 54 6.86 -9.24 14.96
CA VAL A 54 7.36 -9.13 13.57
C VAL A 54 6.21 -9.10 12.58
N GLU A 55 5.24 -9.98 12.73
CA GLU A 55 4.08 -10.04 11.85
C GLU A 55 3.30 -8.71 11.87
N ARG A 56 2.99 -8.20 13.05
CA ARG A 56 2.18 -6.98 13.20
C ARG A 56 2.91 -5.68 12.84
N LYS A 57 4.20 -5.61 13.10
CA LYS A 57 4.96 -4.35 12.95
C LYS A 57 5.75 -4.27 11.65
N CYS A 58 6.19 -5.39 11.14
CA CYS A 58 7.09 -5.42 9.97
C CYS A 58 6.42 -6.06 8.75
N GLY A 59 5.55 -7.03 8.94
CA GLY A 59 5.00 -7.87 7.89
C GLY A 59 4.26 -7.11 6.79
N ASN A 60 3.52 -6.08 7.12
CA ASN A 60 2.74 -5.34 6.12
C ASN A 60 3.62 -4.66 5.05
N CYS A 61 4.77 -4.15 5.42
CA CYS A 61 5.66 -3.49 4.47
C CYS A 61 6.74 -4.43 3.92
N HIS A 62 7.22 -5.37 4.75
CA HIS A 62 8.36 -6.22 4.45
C HIS A 62 7.98 -7.66 4.05
N SER A 63 6.78 -7.88 3.53
CA SER A 63 6.37 -9.21 3.08
C SER A 63 5.40 -9.16 1.90
N GLU A 64 5.08 -10.32 1.34
CA GLU A 64 4.03 -10.47 0.34
C GLU A 64 2.62 -10.56 0.96
N ARG A 65 2.53 -10.55 2.29
CA ARG A 65 1.29 -10.68 3.07
C ARG A 65 0.85 -9.33 3.62
N VAL A 66 0.55 -8.39 2.72
CA VAL A 66 0.12 -7.04 3.09
C VAL A 66 -1.38 -6.99 3.32
N GLU A 67 -1.81 -6.45 4.45
CA GLU A 67 -3.19 -6.08 4.70
C GLU A 67 -3.41 -4.63 4.23
N TRP A 68 -4.07 -4.48 3.08
CA TRP A 68 -4.29 -3.19 2.45
C TRP A 68 -5.46 -2.46 3.11
N PRO A 69 -5.24 -1.30 3.74
CA PRO A 69 -6.35 -0.49 4.24
C PRO A 69 -7.16 0.08 3.08
N PHE A 70 -8.42 0.44 3.33
CA PHE A 70 -9.30 0.93 2.26
C PHE A 70 -8.74 2.16 1.53
N TYR A 71 -8.08 3.06 2.25
CA TYR A 71 -7.48 4.28 1.67
C TYR A 71 -6.27 4.00 0.78
N ALA A 72 -5.71 2.80 0.83
CA ALA A 72 -4.64 2.37 -0.08
C ALA A 72 -5.12 2.13 -1.52
N ASN A 73 -6.41 2.27 -1.78
CA ASN A 73 -6.99 2.15 -3.12
C ASN A 73 -7.11 3.48 -3.85
N PHE A 74 -6.90 4.61 -3.17
CA PHE A 74 -7.14 5.94 -3.70
C PHE A 74 -5.87 6.77 -3.79
N ALA A 75 -5.62 7.35 -4.98
CA ALA A 75 -4.53 8.29 -5.19
C ALA A 75 -4.81 9.60 -4.43
N PRO A 76 -3.80 10.32 -3.94
CA PRO A 76 -2.35 10.00 -4.03
C PRO A 76 -1.84 9.08 -2.92
N VAL A 77 -2.66 8.75 -1.91
CA VAL A 77 -2.26 7.92 -0.77
C VAL A 77 -1.83 6.52 -1.21
N SER A 78 -2.56 5.94 -2.18
CA SER A 78 -2.21 4.64 -2.76
C SER A 78 -0.77 4.63 -3.30
N TRP A 79 -0.34 5.69 -3.95
CA TRP A 79 1.00 5.80 -4.52
C TRP A 79 2.09 5.81 -3.45
N LEU A 80 1.86 6.52 -2.34
CA LEU A 80 2.79 6.56 -1.22
C LEU A 80 2.94 5.19 -0.56
N ILE A 81 1.82 4.52 -0.30
CA ILE A 81 1.81 3.20 0.33
C ILE A 81 2.46 2.17 -0.60
N GLU A 82 2.12 2.18 -1.88
CA GLU A 82 2.70 1.27 -2.87
C GLU A 82 4.21 1.46 -3.00
N ARG A 83 4.65 2.71 -3.05
CA ARG A 83 6.08 3.04 -3.06
C ARG A 83 6.78 2.51 -1.81
N ASP A 84 6.22 2.74 -0.64
CA ASP A 84 6.81 2.33 0.62
C ASP A 84 6.91 0.80 0.73
N VAL A 85 5.89 0.08 0.28
CA VAL A 85 5.91 -1.39 0.26
C VAL A 85 6.93 -1.92 -0.75
N MET A 86 7.00 -1.36 -1.95
CA MET A 86 7.98 -1.76 -2.96
C MET A 86 9.40 -1.53 -2.46
N GLU A 87 9.66 -0.37 -1.87
CA GLU A 87 10.96 -0.03 -1.32
C GLU A 87 11.33 -0.92 -0.13
N ALA A 88 10.41 -1.14 0.80
CA ALA A 88 10.63 -2.00 1.95
C ALA A 88 10.98 -3.44 1.53
N ARG A 89 10.26 -4.01 0.57
CA ARG A 89 10.55 -5.35 0.03
C ARG A 89 11.88 -5.43 -0.70
N SER A 90 12.31 -4.36 -1.34
CA SER A 90 13.61 -4.31 -2.02
C SER A 90 14.79 -4.40 -1.06
N HIS A 91 14.62 -3.87 0.15
CA HIS A 91 15.63 -3.95 1.20
C HIS A 91 15.54 -5.25 2.00
N MET A 92 14.35 -5.68 2.34
CA MET A 92 14.12 -6.91 3.10
C MET A 92 12.71 -7.44 2.84
N ASN A 93 12.60 -8.65 2.35
CA ASN A 93 11.33 -9.35 2.18
C ASN A 93 11.33 -10.60 3.07
N LEU A 94 10.40 -10.65 4.03
CA LEU A 94 10.31 -11.72 5.03
C LEU A 94 9.53 -12.96 4.53
N SER A 95 8.92 -12.84 3.37
CA SER A 95 8.19 -13.96 2.75
C SER A 95 9.10 -14.91 1.97
#